data_8b536716553fa9c425964f68c9a995b4
#
_entry.id   8b536716553fa9c425964f68c9a995b4
#
_cell.length_a   1.000
_cell.length_b   1.000
_cell.length_c   1.000
_cell.angle_alpha   90.00
_cell.angle_beta   90.00
_cell.angle_gamma   90.00
#
_symmetry.space_group_name_H-M   'P 1'
#
loop_
_entity.id
_entity.type
_entity.pdbx_description
1 polymer ?
#
loop_
_entity_poly.entity_id
_entity_poly.type
_entity_poly.pdbx_seq_one_letter_code
_entity_poly.pdbx_strand_id
1 'polypeptide(L)'
;MKYIPSRFFTLRRATLLQVAGALLLGSAPALRAQGVLDSAPGAATAPPMTTNAPTATPPPAPAPMAAAPMTPDDSGPSLLSNSDFSSAMKSPTWPDDWGRGNGISWESDNGTHFLRLVQQQPGKMLMAYREMPIPAGVKGIKITIRYRTAGIIHGKSNWMDARAIFHWMDGNRKPVKGDPPIIDFGAKDAAWTEKSVSAVVPDGATKLVLMPALFMANAGTVDFASIRVTAVDDATVAALKDAAASRAKRDADRATIIAQQLARPAITPELKVSGNQLVTANGKSVWLQGLNVVPLSWSPVGEGRVPWSVYTAIHDWHANVIRLPVMDSFWFGKGRGADVPSNDADAYRTIVDNAIKIAAANGAYVVLDLHRFLTPDQSCVDFWKDAATRYKNNPAVLFDIFNENHDTSWDVWQKGGPVVLKQKDGSSQTIQSVGMQALIDTIRGTGAHNIIVAGGLEYSYNLTGVLKGFALDDKGGNGIMYATHFYNWHTGWAAHFMDVAAKYPVLVGETGADVKKMNFIPLGAQEDPATWVPDAIGFIQKNHLNWTAWSFHTGATPAMLSNMDDYTPNTFWGQPVKDALAGKQFTMQKER
;
A
#
# COMPACT_ATOMS: atom_id res chain seq x y z
N MET A 1 -7.53 44.10 37.54
CA MET A 1 -8.67 44.36 38.44
C MET A 1 -9.89 43.60 37.96
N LYS A 2 -10.42 42.73 38.84
CA LYS A 2 -11.72 42.01 38.82
C LYS A 2 -11.91 40.93 37.75
N TYR A 3 -11.69 39.63 38.02
CA TYR A 3 -12.42 38.60 38.80
C TYR A 3 -13.75 38.13 38.15
N ILE A 4 -13.71 36.92 37.64
CA ILE A 4 -14.46 35.64 37.61
C ILE A 4 -15.95 35.70 38.11
N PRO A 5 -16.91 34.85 37.69
CA PRO A 5 -16.85 33.41 37.97
C PRO A 5 -17.47 32.42 36.96
N SER A 6 -17.04 31.18 37.18
CA SER A 6 -17.56 29.90 36.75
C SER A 6 -19.06 29.65 36.92
N ARG A 7 -19.68 28.86 36.02
CA ARG A 7 -20.88 28.05 36.33
C ARG A 7 -20.77 26.65 35.79
N PHE A 8 -20.81 25.71 36.71
CA PHE A 8 -21.11 24.29 36.54
C PHE A 8 -22.51 24.11 35.94
N PHE A 9 -22.64 23.15 35.00
CA PHE A 9 -23.92 22.52 34.74
C PHE A 9 -23.73 21.00 34.71
N THR A 10 -24.33 20.37 35.69
CA THR A 10 -24.64 18.96 35.83
C THR A 10 -25.61 18.54 34.75
N LEU A 11 -25.32 17.47 33.99
CA LEU A 11 -26.34 16.74 33.23
C LEU A 11 -26.29 15.24 33.56
N ARG A 12 -27.51 14.78 33.80
CA ARG A 12 -27.89 13.45 34.26
C ARG A 12 -27.64 12.37 33.20
N ARG A 13 -27.47 11.16 33.73
CA ARG A 13 -27.45 9.85 33.04
C ARG A 13 -28.56 9.73 31.99
N ALA A 14 -28.17 9.32 30.78
CA ALA A 14 -29.03 8.53 29.86
C ALA A 14 -28.14 7.57 29.05
N THR A 15 -28.32 6.33 29.37
CA THR A 15 -28.34 5.10 28.54
C THR A 15 -27.14 4.78 27.64
N LEU A 16 -26.40 3.78 28.09
CA LEU A 16 -25.52 2.89 27.29
C LEU A 16 -26.21 2.45 25.98
N LEU A 17 -25.58 2.74 24.85
CA LEU A 17 -25.53 1.90 23.65
C LEU A 17 -24.88 2.66 22.47
N GLN A 18 -23.63 3.12 22.63
CA GLN A 18 -22.81 3.57 21.50
C GLN A 18 -21.33 3.70 21.94
N VAL A 19 -20.69 2.61 22.28
CA VAL A 19 -19.23 2.55 22.47
C VAL A 19 -18.71 1.27 21.78
N ALA A 20 -18.77 1.28 20.45
CA ALA A 20 -18.04 0.29 19.65
C ALA A 20 -17.34 0.92 18.42
N GLY A 21 -17.25 2.25 18.36
CA GLY A 21 -16.77 2.96 17.17
C GLY A 21 -15.56 3.89 17.34
N ALA A 22 -14.96 4.01 18.50
CA ALA A 22 -13.99 5.09 18.72
C ALA A 22 -12.70 4.71 19.46
N LEU A 23 -12.18 3.47 19.28
CA LEU A 23 -10.89 3.07 19.88
C LEU A 23 -10.07 2.17 18.92
N LEU A 24 -9.83 2.65 17.69
CA LEU A 24 -8.92 2.03 16.72
C LEU A 24 -7.86 3.03 16.23
N LEU A 25 -7.22 3.71 17.16
CA LEU A 25 -6.01 4.51 16.89
C LEU A 25 -4.88 4.03 17.79
N GLY A 26 -4.26 2.92 17.37
CA GLY A 26 -3.07 2.43 18.06
C GLY A 26 -2.60 1.10 17.49
N SER A 27 -1.64 1.14 16.59
CA SER A 27 -0.98 0.05 15.88
C SER A 27 -1.70 -0.42 14.61
N ALA A 28 -1.37 0.21 13.48
CA ALA A 28 -1.69 -0.31 12.16
C ALA A 28 -0.84 -1.58 11.91
N PRO A 29 -1.46 -2.73 11.62
CA PRO A 29 -0.75 -3.84 11.00
C PRO A 29 -0.31 -3.42 9.61
N ALA A 30 0.84 -3.90 9.15
CA ALA A 30 1.33 -3.69 7.81
C ALA A 30 0.24 -4.08 6.79
N LEU A 31 -0.42 -3.08 6.23
CA LEU A 31 -1.36 -3.26 5.15
C LEU A 31 -0.60 -3.76 3.93
N ARG A 32 -0.88 -4.97 3.48
CA ARG A 32 -0.49 -5.40 2.14
C ARG A 32 -1.27 -4.53 1.14
N ALA A 33 -0.61 -3.50 0.63
CA ALA A 33 -1.13 -2.75 -0.49
C ALA A 33 -1.07 -3.65 -1.74
N GLN A 34 -2.22 -4.21 -2.12
CA GLN A 34 -2.43 -4.55 -3.52
C GLN A 34 -3.02 -3.31 -4.16
N GLY A 35 -2.26 -2.68 -5.05
CA GLY A 35 -2.76 -1.62 -5.90
C GLY A 35 -3.99 -2.15 -6.65
N VAL A 36 -5.13 -1.53 -6.43
CA VAL A 36 -6.30 -1.72 -7.29
C VAL A 36 -5.98 -0.99 -8.59
N LEU A 37 -5.42 -1.73 -9.54
CA LEU A 37 -5.49 -1.36 -10.94
C LEU A 37 -6.87 -1.81 -11.42
N ASP A 38 -7.81 -0.87 -11.47
CA ASP A 38 -9.04 -1.09 -12.19
C ASP A 38 -8.74 -1.44 -13.65
N SER A 39 -9.08 -2.66 -13.96
CA SER A 39 -9.38 -3.28 -15.26
C SER A 39 -9.01 -2.50 -16.54
N ALA A 40 -8.05 -3.04 -17.28
CA ALA A 40 -7.90 -2.77 -18.71
C ALA A 40 -9.11 -3.31 -19.50
N PRO A 41 -9.65 -2.56 -20.48
CA PRO A 41 -10.64 -3.09 -21.41
C PRO A 41 -10.01 -3.75 -22.65
N GLY A 42 -10.47 -4.94 -22.94
CA GLY A 42 -10.78 -5.42 -24.26
C GLY A 42 -9.70 -5.71 -25.27
N ALA A 43 -9.29 -6.98 -25.33
CA ALA A 43 -8.75 -7.57 -26.56
C ALA A 43 -9.89 -7.76 -27.57
N ALA A 44 -9.64 -7.41 -28.83
CA ALA A 44 -10.52 -7.56 -29.97
C ALA A 44 -10.99 -9.00 -30.17
N THR A 45 -12.28 -9.13 -30.47
CA THR A 45 -12.95 -10.40 -30.80
C THR A 45 -12.53 -10.92 -32.15
N ALA A 46 -12.02 -12.16 -32.20
CA ALA A 46 -11.96 -12.97 -33.41
C ALA A 46 -13.31 -13.69 -33.64
N PRO A 47 -13.68 -13.98 -34.89
CA PRO A 47 -14.99 -14.56 -35.23
C PRO A 47 -15.13 -16.02 -34.78
N PRO A 48 -16.36 -16.54 -34.61
CA PRO A 48 -16.58 -17.87 -34.06
C PRO A 48 -16.24 -18.97 -35.06
N MET A 49 -15.35 -19.87 -34.66
CA MET A 49 -15.24 -21.19 -35.31
C MET A 49 -16.14 -22.19 -34.60
N THR A 50 -17.09 -22.71 -35.33
CA THR A 50 -17.87 -23.88 -34.95
C THR A 50 -17.02 -25.14 -35.06
N THR A 51 -16.73 -25.81 -33.95
CA THR A 51 -16.31 -27.21 -33.95
C THR A 51 -17.04 -27.97 -32.85
N ASN A 52 -17.80 -28.96 -33.28
CA ASN A 52 -18.35 -30.03 -32.45
C ASN A 52 -17.19 -30.79 -31.78
N ALA A 53 -17.14 -30.79 -30.47
CA ALA A 53 -16.28 -31.67 -29.70
C ALA A 53 -17.13 -32.52 -28.75
N PRO A 54 -16.80 -33.80 -28.55
CA PRO A 54 -17.59 -34.74 -27.77
C PRO A 54 -17.51 -34.43 -26.29
N THR A 55 -18.62 -34.64 -25.59
CA THR A 55 -18.77 -34.54 -24.15
C THR A 55 -17.73 -35.36 -23.39
N ALA A 56 -16.79 -34.67 -22.77
CA ALA A 56 -15.86 -35.32 -21.85
C ALA A 56 -16.52 -35.42 -20.47
N THR A 57 -16.52 -36.58 -19.90
CA THR A 57 -16.90 -36.89 -18.51
C THR A 57 -16.03 -36.06 -17.54
N PRO A 58 -16.60 -35.46 -16.49
CA PRO A 58 -15.79 -34.72 -15.52
C PRO A 58 -14.81 -35.65 -14.81
N PRO A 59 -13.58 -35.18 -14.53
CA PRO A 59 -12.61 -35.98 -13.80
C PRO A 59 -13.09 -36.28 -12.37
N PRO A 60 -12.73 -37.44 -11.79
CA PRO A 60 -13.11 -37.80 -10.44
C PRO A 60 -12.51 -36.78 -9.43
N ALA A 61 -13.29 -36.48 -8.39
CA ALA A 61 -12.87 -35.61 -7.32
C ALA A 61 -11.51 -36.07 -6.73
N PRO A 62 -10.58 -35.15 -6.43
CA PRO A 62 -9.31 -35.53 -5.83
C PRO A 62 -9.53 -36.25 -4.51
N ALA A 63 -8.81 -37.34 -4.29
CA ALA A 63 -8.83 -38.12 -3.05
C ALA A 63 -8.48 -37.21 -1.85
N PRO A 64 -9.06 -37.47 -0.66
CA PRO A 64 -8.79 -36.66 0.53
C PRO A 64 -7.30 -36.73 0.86
N MET A 65 -6.62 -35.60 0.80
CA MET A 65 -5.24 -35.48 1.30
C MET A 65 -5.25 -35.71 2.80
N ALA A 66 -4.42 -36.66 3.24
CA ALA A 66 -4.18 -36.93 4.65
C ALA A 66 -3.79 -35.65 5.39
N ALA A 67 -4.33 -35.48 6.60
CA ALA A 67 -4.00 -34.35 7.48
C ALA A 67 -2.48 -34.28 7.68
N ALA A 68 -1.91 -33.10 7.44
CA ALA A 68 -0.50 -32.85 7.74
C ALA A 68 -0.25 -33.11 9.25
N PRO A 69 0.86 -33.76 9.64
CA PRO A 69 1.16 -34.04 11.02
C PRO A 69 1.34 -32.74 11.82
N MET A 70 0.78 -32.69 13.02
CA MET A 70 0.97 -31.58 13.98
C MET A 70 2.46 -31.42 14.28
N THR A 71 2.95 -30.18 14.24
CA THR A 71 4.32 -29.88 14.70
C THR A 71 4.45 -30.08 16.20
N PRO A 72 5.58 -30.63 16.73
CA PRO A 72 5.71 -31.10 18.11
C PRO A 72 5.65 -30.05 19.23
N ASP A 73 5.55 -28.77 18.94
CA ASP A 73 5.76 -27.68 19.92
C ASP A 73 4.47 -27.09 20.55
N ASP A 74 3.30 -27.67 20.28
CA ASP A 74 1.99 -27.21 20.79
C ASP A 74 1.36 -28.22 21.81
N SER A 75 2.16 -29.00 22.53
CA SER A 75 1.70 -30.14 23.37
C SER A 75 1.07 -29.74 24.72
N GLY A 76 1.08 -28.45 25.10
CA GLY A 76 0.46 -28.01 26.35
C GLY A 76 -1.09 -28.01 26.29
N PRO A 77 -1.79 -28.25 27.44
CA PRO A 77 -3.25 -28.11 27.46
C PRO A 77 -3.69 -26.69 27.15
N SER A 78 -4.74 -26.54 26.35
CA SER A 78 -5.34 -25.22 26.07
C SER A 78 -5.92 -24.64 27.35
N LEU A 79 -5.62 -23.37 27.63
CA LEU A 79 -6.26 -22.58 28.69
C LEU A 79 -7.72 -22.27 28.35
N LEU A 80 -8.08 -22.30 27.05
CA LEU A 80 -9.44 -22.11 26.57
C LEU A 80 -10.16 -23.45 26.58
N SER A 81 -11.22 -23.57 27.37
CA SER A 81 -12.10 -24.74 27.38
C SER A 81 -12.82 -24.88 26.05
N ASN A 82 -13.12 -26.12 25.62
CA ASN A 82 -13.79 -26.44 24.37
C ASN A 82 -13.15 -25.71 23.17
N SER A 83 -11.84 -25.76 23.10
CA SER A 83 -11.02 -25.07 22.08
C SER A 83 -11.10 -25.71 20.69
N ASP A 84 -11.62 -26.95 20.61
CA ASP A 84 -11.81 -27.76 19.39
C ASP A 84 -13.30 -27.93 19.05
N PHE A 85 -14.19 -27.23 19.74
CA PHE A 85 -15.65 -27.26 19.56
C PHE A 85 -16.30 -28.65 19.74
N SER A 86 -15.64 -29.58 20.41
CA SER A 86 -16.10 -30.96 20.54
C SER A 86 -17.15 -31.15 21.64
N SER A 87 -17.16 -30.29 22.67
CA SER A 87 -18.10 -30.40 23.81
C SER A 87 -19.41 -29.63 23.52
N ALA A 88 -20.53 -30.32 23.65
CA ALA A 88 -21.88 -29.78 23.46
C ALA A 88 -22.86 -30.30 24.55
N MET A 89 -22.38 -30.31 25.81
CA MET A 89 -23.14 -30.85 26.97
C MET A 89 -24.35 -29.98 27.35
N LYS A 90 -24.27 -28.64 27.10
CA LYS A 90 -25.31 -27.66 27.42
C LYS A 90 -26.39 -27.61 26.33
N SER A 91 -26.07 -27.99 25.10
CA SER A 91 -26.97 -27.97 23.96
C SER A 91 -26.49 -28.97 22.89
N PRO A 92 -27.34 -29.90 22.41
CA PRO A 92 -26.93 -30.88 21.41
C PRO A 92 -26.68 -30.25 20.01
N THR A 93 -26.97 -28.96 19.83
CA THR A 93 -26.88 -28.26 18.54
C THR A 93 -25.87 -27.13 18.53
N TRP A 94 -25.10 -26.96 19.62
CA TRP A 94 -24.14 -25.86 19.72
C TRP A 94 -23.02 -26.17 20.69
N PRO A 95 -21.76 -25.82 20.35
CA PRO A 95 -20.62 -26.09 21.22
C PRO A 95 -20.70 -25.24 22.50
N ASP A 96 -20.35 -25.86 23.61
CA ASP A 96 -20.38 -25.20 24.91
C ASP A 96 -19.48 -23.96 24.93
N ASP A 97 -19.95 -22.94 25.63
CA ASP A 97 -19.26 -21.71 25.93
C ASP A 97 -19.00 -20.78 24.72
N TRP A 98 -19.39 -21.11 23.52
CA TRP A 98 -19.28 -20.24 22.35
C TRP A 98 -20.58 -19.47 22.10
N GLY A 99 -20.45 -18.17 21.75
CA GLY A 99 -21.58 -17.32 21.43
C GLY A 99 -22.24 -17.74 20.09
N ARG A 100 -23.59 -17.71 20.04
CA ARG A 100 -24.36 -17.93 18.81
C ARG A 100 -24.49 -16.62 18.04
N GLY A 101 -24.55 -16.70 16.70
CA GLY A 101 -24.80 -15.56 15.83
C GLY A 101 -25.46 -15.97 14.52
N ASN A 102 -26.20 -15.04 13.90
CA ASN A 102 -26.74 -15.27 12.55
C ASN A 102 -25.58 -15.39 11.57
N GLY A 103 -25.59 -16.41 10.72
CA GLY A 103 -24.50 -16.70 9.78
C GLY A 103 -23.37 -17.53 10.38
N ILE A 104 -23.53 -18.02 11.63
CA ILE A 104 -22.60 -18.95 12.27
C ILE A 104 -23.31 -20.28 12.48
N SER A 105 -22.69 -21.37 12.02
CA SER A 105 -23.15 -22.74 12.26
C SER A 105 -22.05 -23.57 12.93
N TRP A 106 -22.46 -24.61 13.64
CA TRP A 106 -21.57 -25.62 14.17
C TRP A 106 -21.70 -26.88 13.32
N GLU A 107 -20.63 -27.30 12.72
CA GLU A 107 -20.60 -28.36 11.73
C GLU A 107 -19.52 -29.38 12.06
N SER A 108 -19.55 -30.52 11.36
CA SER A 108 -18.49 -31.53 11.45
C SER A 108 -18.16 -32.08 10.07
N ASP A 109 -16.88 -32.37 9.86
CA ASP A 109 -16.36 -32.99 8.66
C ASP A 109 -15.29 -34.03 9.05
N ASN A 110 -15.50 -35.28 8.66
CA ASN A 110 -14.63 -36.41 9.01
C ASN A 110 -14.28 -36.49 10.51
N GLY A 111 -15.27 -36.27 11.38
CA GLY A 111 -15.11 -36.32 12.85
C GLY A 111 -14.46 -35.06 13.47
N THR A 112 -14.10 -34.08 12.67
CA THR A 112 -13.60 -32.77 13.15
C THR A 112 -14.78 -31.81 13.26
N HIS A 113 -15.03 -31.29 14.46
CA HIS A 113 -16.01 -30.22 14.67
C HIS A 113 -15.39 -28.86 14.36
N PHE A 114 -16.23 -27.93 13.86
CA PHE A 114 -15.78 -26.56 13.57
C PHE A 114 -16.93 -25.56 13.61
N LEU A 115 -16.61 -24.29 13.88
CA LEU A 115 -17.52 -23.18 13.66
C LEU A 115 -17.35 -22.67 12.24
N ARG A 116 -18.46 -22.59 11.50
CA ARG A 116 -18.52 -21.99 10.16
C ARG A 116 -19.15 -20.62 10.22
N LEU A 117 -18.47 -19.64 9.67
CA LEU A 117 -18.98 -18.29 9.45
C LEU A 117 -19.21 -18.09 7.96
N VAL A 118 -20.46 -17.79 7.55
CA VAL A 118 -20.84 -17.50 6.16
C VAL A 118 -21.36 -16.07 6.09
N GLN A 119 -20.74 -15.24 5.27
CA GLN A 119 -21.17 -13.86 5.11
C GLN A 119 -22.51 -13.76 4.37
N GLN A 120 -23.55 -13.45 5.11
CA GLN A 120 -24.92 -13.30 4.59
C GLN A 120 -25.31 -11.85 4.33
N GLN A 121 -24.61 -10.91 4.92
CA GLN A 121 -24.86 -9.46 4.81
C GLN A 121 -23.60 -8.74 4.39
N PRO A 122 -23.40 -8.45 3.09
CA PRO A 122 -22.20 -7.80 2.58
C PRO A 122 -21.82 -6.53 3.36
N GLY A 123 -20.56 -6.41 3.71
CA GLY A 123 -20.01 -5.26 4.43
C GLY A 123 -20.41 -5.18 5.92
N LYS A 124 -21.07 -6.20 6.48
CA LYS A 124 -21.36 -6.29 7.91
C LYS A 124 -20.34 -7.18 8.63
N MET A 125 -20.14 -6.88 9.90
CA MET A 125 -19.28 -7.71 10.76
C MET A 125 -20.03 -8.99 11.14
N LEU A 126 -19.43 -10.13 10.87
CA LEU A 126 -19.87 -11.44 11.35
C LEU A 126 -18.73 -12.02 12.21
N MET A 127 -19.00 -12.25 13.49
CA MET A 127 -17.96 -12.76 14.41
C MET A 127 -18.54 -13.72 15.45
N ALA A 128 -17.76 -14.74 15.79
CA ALA A 128 -17.95 -15.50 17.01
C ALA A 128 -17.27 -14.76 18.16
N TYR A 129 -17.78 -14.95 19.38
CA TYR A 129 -17.29 -14.24 20.56
C TYR A 129 -17.04 -15.21 21.70
N ARG A 130 -15.89 -15.07 22.33
CA ARG A 130 -15.53 -15.85 23.52
C ARG A 130 -14.71 -15.01 24.49
N GLU A 131 -15.12 -15.00 25.76
CA GLU A 131 -14.25 -14.55 26.87
C GLU A 131 -13.63 -15.75 27.56
N MET A 132 -12.36 -15.63 27.94
CA MET A 132 -11.71 -16.60 28.82
C MET A 132 -10.98 -15.89 29.97
N PRO A 133 -11.00 -16.43 31.19
CA PRO A 133 -10.16 -15.92 32.26
C PRO A 133 -8.70 -16.24 31.99
N ILE A 134 -7.80 -15.37 32.39
CA ILE A 134 -6.37 -15.63 32.41
C ILE A 134 -6.02 -16.21 33.78
N PRO A 135 -5.50 -17.44 33.85
CA PRO A 135 -5.08 -18.02 35.12
C PRO A 135 -3.99 -17.22 35.82
N ALA A 136 -4.03 -17.18 37.15
CA ALA A 136 -3.00 -16.50 37.92
C ALA A 136 -1.60 -17.09 37.61
N GLY A 137 -0.60 -16.20 37.44
CA GLY A 137 0.77 -16.59 37.12
C GLY A 137 1.07 -16.76 35.64
N VAL A 138 0.08 -16.73 34.75
CA VAL A 138 0.30 -16.73 33.29
C VAL A 138 0.77 -15.34 32.87
N LYS A 139 2.02 -15.22 32.40
CA LYS A 139 2.67 -13.98 32.01
C LYS A 139 2.66 -13.75 30.50
N GLY A 140 2.42 -14.79 29.71
CA GLY A 140 2.35 -14.73 28.26
C GLY A 140 1.57 -15.91 27.69
N ILE A 141 1.00 -15.72 26.51
CA ILE A 141 0.19 -16.72 25.81
C ILE A 141 0.60 -16.85 24.36
N LYS A 142 0.36 -18.04 23.80
CA LYS A 142 0.33 -18.30 22.36
C LYS A 142 -1.10 -18.66 21.96
N ILE A 143 -1.61 -18.01 20.93
CA ILE A 143 -2.92 -18.29 20.34
C ILE A 143 -2.66 -18.97 19.01
N THR A 144 -3.16 -20.21 18.83
CA THR A 144 -3.05 -20.99 17.60
C THR A 144 -4.44 -21.28 17.07
N ILE A 145 -4.70 -20.91 15.81
CA ILE A 145 -6.01 -21.11 15.17
C ILE A 145 -5.84 -22.00 13.95
N ARG A 146 -6.59 -23.12 13.93
CA ARG A 146 -6.74 -23.98 12.75
C ARG A 146 -7.98 -23.56 12.00
N TYR A 147 -7.81 -23.18 10.73
CA TYR A 147 -8.86 -22.59 9.93
C TYR A 147 -8.78 -23.03 8.46
N ARG A 148 -9.87 -22.84 7.71
CA ARG A 148 -9.90 -22.84 6.23
C ARG A 148 -10.78 -21.71 5.74
N THR A 149 -10.51 -21.24 4.53
CA THR A 149 -11.23 -20.12 3.90
C THR A 149 -11.68 -20.47 2.48
N ALA A 150 -12.84 -19.96 2.07
CA ALA A 150 -13.34 -20.14 0.71
C ALA A 150 -14.14 -18.92 0.23
N GLY A 151 -13.87 -18.46 -0.98
CA GLY A 151 -14.63 -17.44 -1.69
C GLY A 151 -14.76 -16.10 -0.97
N ILE A 152 -13.76 -15.70 -0.17
CA ILE A 152 -13.79 -14.43 0.56
C ILE A 152 -13.61 -13.29 -0.43
N ILE A 153 -14.56 -12.37 -0.44
CA ILE A 153 -14.49 -11.10 -1.16
C ILE A 153 -14.31 -10.01 -0.11
N HIS A 154 -13.24 -9.22 -0.24
CA HIS A 154 -12.97 -8.10 0.65
C HIS A 154 -14.19 -7.15 0.74
N GLY A 155 -14.35 -6.50 1.88
CA GLY A 155 -15.28 -5.41 2.06
C GLY A 155 -14.84 -4.16 1.30
N LYS A 156 -15.18 -3.00 1.85
CA LYS A 156 -14.80 -1.70 1.25
C LYS A 156 -13.30 -1.45 1.22
N SER A 157 -12.53 -2.17 2.03
CA SER A 157 -11.06 -2.08 2.08
C SER A 157 -10.46 -3.48 2.05
N ASN A 158 -9.27 -3.62 1.50
CA ASN A 158 -8.56 -4.90 1.36
C ASN A 158 -8.25 -5.62 2.70
N TRP A 159 -8.31 -4.91 3.81
CA TRP A 159 -8.17 -5.46 5.16
C TRP A 159 -9.49 -5.90 5.78
N MET A 160 -10.62 -5.69 5.11
CA MET A 160 -11.94 -6.17 5.53
C MET A 160 -12.17 -7.58 4.98
N ASP A 161 -11.70 -8.57 5.74
CA ASP A 161 -11.59 -9.97 5.34
C ASP A 161 -11.77 -10.93 6.53
N ALA A 162 -11.30 -12.19 6.42
CA ALA A 162 -11.28 -13.13 7.52
C ALA A 162 -10.11 -12.85 8.47
N ARG A 163 -10.38 -12.70 9.76
CA ARG A 163 -9.39 -12.42 10.80
C ARG A 163 -9.83 -12.85 12.20
N ALA A 164 -8.90 -12.92 13.14
CA ALA A 164 -9.19 -13.05 14.55
C ALA A 164 -8.64 -11.84 15.30
N ILE A 165 -9.51 -11.19 16.05
CA ILE A 165 -9.22 -9.99 16.86
C ILE A 165 -9.24 -10.38 18.32
N PHE A 166 -8.38 -9.78 19.13
CA PHE A 166 -8.23 -10.09 20.53
C PHE A 166 -8.17 -8.82 21.36
N HIS A 167 -8.73 -8.87 22.59
CA HIS A 167 -8.64 -7.77 23.53
C HIS A 167 -8.36 -8.28 24.94
N TRP A 168 -7.46 -7.56 25.63
CA TRP A 168 -7.28 -7.73 27.06
C TRP A 168 -8.31 -6.94 27.84
N MET A 169 -8.86 -7.56 28.88
CA MET A 169 -9.81 -6.91 29.79
C MET A 169 -9.37 -7.07 31.24
N ASP A 170 -9.67 -6.06 32.07
CA ASP A 170 -9.53 -6.18 33.53
C ASP A 170 -10.72 -6.91 34.17
N GLY A 171 -10.71 -7.03 35.51
CA GLY A 171 -11.80 -7.65 36.26
C GLY A 171 -13.15 -6.96 36.10
N ASN A 172 -13.18 -5.70 35.74
CA ASN A 172 -14.37 -4.87 35.52
C ASN A 172 -14.78 -4.80 34.03
N ARG A 173 -14.19 -5.61 33.17
CA ARG A 173 -14.40 -5.60 31.71
C ARG A 173 -14.00 -4.28 31.02
N LYS A 174 -13.03 -3.57 31.57
CA LYS A 174 -12.44 -2.41 30.90
C LYS A 174 -11.25 -2.89 30.05
N PRO A 175 -11.07 -2.34 28.83
CA PRO A 175 -9.92 -2.69 27.99
C PRO A 175 -8.59 -2.35 28.68
N VAL A 176 -7.64 -3.27 28.60
CA VAL A 176 -6.25 -3.09 29.02
C VAL A 176 -5.41 -2.97 27.76
N LYS A 177 -4.50 -1.98 27.72
CA LYS A 177 -3.66 -1.74 26.54
C LYS A 177 -2.68 -2.88 26.28
N GLY A 178 -2.27 -3.05 25.03
CA GLY A 178 -1.30 -4.06 24.60
C GLY A 178 -1.95 -5.35 24.11
N ASP A 179 -3.06 -5.24 23.38
CA ASP A 179 -3.76 -6.36 22.78
C ASP A 179 -2.82 -7.28 21.99
N PRO A 180 -3.08 -8.60 21.97
CA PRO A 180 -2.38 -9.53 21.10
C PRO A 180 -2.46 -9.11 19.62
N PRO A 181 -1.44 -9.41 18.80
CA PRO A 181 -1.51 -9.15 17.37
C PRO A 181 -2.72 -9.85 16.73
N ILE A 182 -3.38 -9.18 15.79
CA ILE A 182 -4.46 -9.75 14.98
C ILE A 182 -3.90 -10.90 14.14
N ILE A 183 -4.63 -12.02 14.06
CA ILE A 183 -4.35 -13.05 13.06
C ILE A 183 -5.18 -12.73 11.82
N ASP A 184 -4.51 -12.35 10.75
CA ASP A 184 -5.12 -12.13 9.44
C ASP A 184 -5.08 -13.45 8.64
N PHE A 185 -6.25 -13.93 8.21
CA PHE A 185 -6.38 -15.12 7.36
C PHE A 185 -6.39 -14.77 5.87
N GLY A 186 -6.70 -13.52 5.55
CA GLY A 186 -6.79 -12.99 4.19
C GLY A 186 -8.03 -13.46 3.43
N ALA A 187 -8.03 -13.18 2.12
CA ALA A 187 -9.15 -13.52 1.22
C ALA A 187 -8.84 -14.69 0.26
N LYS A 188 -7.65 -15.28 0.30
CA LYS A 188 -7.32 -16.43 -0.54
C LYS A 188 -7.96 -17.68 0.03
N ASP A 189 -8.47 -18.53 -0.87
CA ASP A 189 -8.90 -19.86 -0.49
C ASP A 189 -7.75 -20.65 0.12
N ALA A 190 -8.01 -21.25 1.26
CA ALA A 190 -7.03 -22.06 1.99
C ALA A 190 -7.69 -23.35 2.48
N ALA A 191 -7.03 -24.47 2.27
CA ALA A 191 -7.33 -25.71 2.95
C ALA A 191 -7.04 -25.59 4.45
N TRP A 192 -7.40 -26.60 5.26
CA TRP A 192 -7.07 -26.61 6.68
C TRP A 192 -5.60 -26.30 6.93
N THR A 193 -5.36 -25.20 7.60
CA THR A 193 -4.02 -24.70 7.95
C THR A 193 -4.05 -24.01 9.31
N GLU A 194 -2.89 -23.65 9.84
CA GLU A 194 -2.76 -23.02 11.15
C GLU A 194 -2.00 -21.70 11.06
N LYS A 195 -2.42 -20.76 11.91
CA LYS A 195 -1.67 -19.53 12.19
C LYS A 195 -1.62 -19.29 13.69
N SER A 196 -0.52 -18.74 14.17
CA SER A 196 -0.36 -18.42 15.59
C SER A 196 0.25 -17.04 15.81
N VAL A 197 -0.06 -16.48 16.99
CA VAL A 197 0.56 -15.27 17.53
C VAL A 197 0.88 -15.49 19.01
N SER A 198 1.95 -14.86 19.50
CA SER A 198 2.26 -14.83 20.93
C SER A 198 2.17 -13.41 21.46
N ALA A 199 1.76 -13.28 22.71
CA ALA A 199 1.62 -11.99 23.37
C ALA A 199 1.97 -12.09 24.86
N VAL A 200 2.54 -11.01 25.40
CA VAL A 200 2.70 -10.85 26.85
C VAL A 200 1.35 -10.47 27.45
N VAL A 201 0.98 -11.05 28.56
CA VAL A 201 -0.18 -10.63 29.34
C VAL A 201 0.17 -9.33 30.06
N PRO A 202 -0.49 -8.22 29.75
CA PRO A 202 -0.19 -6.94 30.39
C PRO A 202 -0.70 -6.90 31.84
N ASP A 203 -0.06 -6.08 32.66
CA ASP A 203 -0.47 -5.89 34.04
C ASP A 203 -1.93 -5.41 34.12
N GLY A 204 -2.70 -6.03 35.03
CA GLY A 204 -4.13 -5.75 35.20
C GLY A 204 -5.06 -6.52 34.27
N ALA A 205 -4.57 -7.21 33.24
CA ALA A 205 -5.39 -8.08 32.43
C ALA A 205 -5.75 -9.37 33.19
N THR A 206 -7.05 -9.65 33.27
CA THR A 206 -7.59 -10.85 33.94
C THR A 206 -8.40 -11.71 32.98
N LYS A 207 -8.69 -11.20 31.79
CA LYS A 207 -9.45 -11.89 30.74
C LYS A 207 -8.89 -11.60 29.37
N LEU A 208 -9.05 -12.58 28.48
CA LEU A 208 -8.87 -12.43 27.04
C LEU A 208 -10.21 -12.57 26.35
N VAL A 209 -10.51 -11.65 25.46
CA VAL A 209 -11.64 -11.71 24.51
C VAL A 209 -11.09 -12.17 23.17
N LEU A 210 -11.73 -13.20 22.59
CA LEU A 210 -11.39 -13.75 21.28
C LEU A 210 -12.58 -13.51 20.34
N MET A 211 -12.29 -12.96 19.16
CA MET A 211 -13.28 -12.58 18.16
C MET A 211 -12.82 -13.04 16.76
N PRO A 212 -12.91 -14.36 16.46
CA PRO A 212 -12.73 -14.84 15.09
C PRO A 212 -13.90 -14.35 14.22
N ALA A 213 -13.59 -13.78 13.05
CA ALA A 213 -14.56 -13.01 12.30
C ALA A 213 -14.36 -13.08 10.77
N LEU A 214 -15.47 -12.87 10.03
CA LEU A 214 -15.50 -12.23 8.72
C LEU A 214 -15.72 -10.74 8.96
N PHE A 215 -14.63 -9.97 8.96
CA PHE A 215 -14.65 -8.57 9.36
C PHE A 215 -15.08 -7.69 8.18
N MET A 216 -16.36 -7.33 8.15
CA MET A 216 -16.96 -6.46 7.11
C MET A 216 -16.70 -6.93 5.67
N ALA A 217 -16.41 -8.21 5.46
CA ALA A 217 -16.25 -8.81 4.13
C ALA A 217 -17.58 -8.76 3.35
N ASN A 218 -17.50 -8.70 2.01
CA ASN A 218 -18.71 -8.68 1.17
C ASN A 218 -19.27 -10.08 0.91
N ALA A 219 -18.42 -11.11 0.91
CA ALA A 219 -18.83 -12.50 0.76
C ALA A 219 -17.77 -13.43 1.34
N GLY A 220 -18.08 -14.72 1.40
CA GLY A 220 -17.16 -15.79 1.72
C GLY A 220 -17.50 -16.58 2.96
N THR A 221 -16.68 -17.60 3.18
CA THR A 221 -16.80 -18.54 4.30
C THR A 221 -15.46 -18.68 4.99
N VAL A 222 -15.45 -18.70 6.32
CA VAL A 222 -14.31 -19.13 7.12
C VAL A 222 -14.78 -20.17 8.14
N ASP A 223 -14.04 -21.26 8.21
CA ASP A 223 -14.26 -22.35 9.18
C ASP A 223 -13.09 -22.35 10.18
N PHE A 224 -13.42 -22.52 11.47
CA PHE A 224 -12.48 -22.63 12.57
C PHE A 224 -12.61 -24.01 13.22
N ALA A 225 -11.60 -24.87 13.06
CA ALA A 225 -11.60 -26.21 13.67
C ALA A 225 -11.02 -26.21 15.08
N SER A 226 -10.12 -25.30 15.41
CA SER A 226 -9.68 -25.10 16.78
C SER A 226 -9.18 -23.68 17.00
N ILE A 227 -9.34 -23.19 18.23
CA ILE A 227 -8.74 -21.96 18.74
C ILE A 227 -8.09 -22.33 20.07
N ARG A 228 -6.80 -22.56 20.08
CA ARG A 228 -6.05 -22.95 21.25
C ARG A 228 -5.34 -21.74 21.84
N VAL A 229 -5.36 -21.63 23.17
CA VAL A 229 -4.59 -20.64 23.91
C VAL A 229 -3.74 -21.39 24.91
N THR A 230 -2.42 -21.32 24.77
CA THR A 230 -1.48 -21.98 25.67
C THR A 230 -0.64 -20.94 26.40
N ALA A 231 -0.23 -21.24 27.64
CA ALA A 231 0.77 -20.42 28.33
C ALA A 231 2.13 -20.60 27.62
N VAL A 232 2.89 -19.53 27.52
CA VAL A 232 4.31 -19.62 27.11
C VAL A 232 5.22 -19.49 28.32
N ASP A 233 6.42 -19.99 28.20
CA ASP A 233 7.42 -19.96 29.26
C ASP A 233 8.01 -18.56 29.52
N ASP A 234 8.70 -18.41 30.65
CA ASP A 234 9.31 -17.12 31.02
C ASP A 234 10.38 -16.66 30.01
N ALA A 235 11.07 -17.58 29.34
CA ALA A 235 12.05 -17.23 28.30
C ALA A 235 11.39 -16.59 27.07
N THR A 236 10.28 -17.19 26.64
CA THR A 236 9.45 -16.61 25.54
C THR A 236 8.88 -15.24 25.93
N VAL A 237 8.39 -15.08 27.16
CA VAL A 237 7.91 -13.79 27.67
C VAL A 237 9.02 -12.74 27.66
N ALA A 238 10.22 -13.11 28.12
CA ALA A 238 11.38 -12.22 28.08
C ALA A 238 11.72 -11.80 26.64
N ALA A 239 11.79 -12.77 25.71
CA ALA A 239 12.04 -12.48 24.29
C ALA A 239 11.00 -11.54 23.66
N LEU A 240 9.71 -11.72 23.98
CA LEU A 240 8.64 -10.83 23.51
C LEU A 240 8.80 -9.40 24.07
N LYS A 241 9.14 -9.26 25.36
CA LYS A 241 9.40 -7.96 26.00
C LYS A 241 10.62 -7.28 25.39
N ASP A 242 11.70 -8.00 25.19
CA ASP A 242 12.95 -7.50 24.58
C ASP A 242 12.71 -7.06 23.12
N ALA A 243 11.93 -7.83 22.36
CA ALA A 243 11.55 -7.45 21.01
C ALA A 243 10.70 -6.15 21.00
N ALA A 244 9.75 -6.01 21.91
CA ALA A 244 8.93 -4.82 22.06
C ALA A 244 9.77 -3.60 22.50
N ALA A 245 10.67 -3.76 23.48
CA ALA A 245 11.59 -2.72 23.94
C ALA A 245 12.55 -2.28 22.83
N SER A 246 13.11 -3.23 22.09
CA SER A 246 13.99 -2.97 20.94
C SER A 246 13.28 -2.21 19.84
N ARG A 247 11.99 -2.55 19.57
CA ARG A 247 11.16 -1.80 18.62
C ARG A 247 10.93 -0.36 19.11
N ALA A 248 10.49 -0.19 20.35
CA ALA A 248 10.25 1.12 20.93
C ALA A 248 11.51 2.00 20.91
N LYS A 249 12.67 1.42 21.22
CA LYS A 249 13.96 2.11 21.13
C LYS A 249 14.27 2.55 19.69
N ARG A 250 14.14 1.64 18.71
CA ARG A 250 14.36 1.98 17.29
C ARG A 250 13.42 3.12 16.84
N ASP A 251 12.15 3.09 17.24
CA ASP A 251 11.18 4.12 16.86
C ASP A 251 11.53 5.48 17.49
N ALA A 252 12.01 5.49 18.75
CA ALA A 252 12.49 6.69 19.43
C ALA A 252 13.78 7.24 18.77
N ASP A 253 14.74 6.37 18.44
CA ASP A 253 15.98 6.74 17.73
C ASP A 253 15.65 7.35 16.36
N ARG A 254 14.75 6.73 15.60
CA ARG A 254 14.25 7.24 14.30
C ARG A 254 13.60 8.61 14.45
N ALA A 255 12.70 8.76 15.43
CA ALA A 255 12.04 10.05 15.69
C ALA A 255 13.07 11.15 16.01
N THR A 256 14.10 10.84 16.79
CA THR A 256 15.19 11.76 17.11
C THR A 256 15.98 12.17 15.85
N ILE A 257 16.36 11.22 15.01
CA ILE A 257 17.05 11.48 13.74
C ILE A 257 16.19 12.36 12.84
N ILE A 258 14.91 12.02 12.67
CA ILE A 258 13.98 12.82 11.85
C ILE A 258 13.85 14.25 12.38
N ALA A 259 13.71 14.45 13.69
CA ALA A 259 13.66 15.79 14.29
C ALA A 259 14.94 16.58 13.98
N GLN A 260 16.10 15.96 14.06
CA GLN A 260 17.39 16.58 13.70
C GLN A 260 17.44 16.95 12.20
N GLN A 261 16.96 16.07 11.31
CA GLN A 261 16.93 16.37 9.87
C GLN A 261 15.99 17.55 9.55
N LEU A 262 14.83 17.61 10.19
CA LEU A 262 13.84 18.69 10.00
C LEU A 262 14.36 20.05 10.52
N ALA A 263 15.32 20.07 11.41
CA ALA A 263 15.97 21.30 11.93
C ALA A 263 17.10 21.81 11.01
N ARG A 264 17.57 21.02 10.03
CA ARG A 264 18.67 21.41 9.14
C ARG A 264 18.17 22.36 8.03
N PRO A 265 19.02 23.32 7.58
CA PRO A 265 18.69 24.15 6.43
C PRO A 265 18.66 23.32 5.14
N ALA A 266 17.84 23.74 4.19
CA ALA A 266 17.86 23.22 2.83
C ALA A 266 19.19 23.61 2.14
N ILE A 267 19.77 22.65 1.41
CA ILE A 267 21.03 22.85 0.67
C ILE A 267 20.92 22.47 -0.80
N THR A 268 19.77 21.95 -1.24
CA THR A 268 19.52 21.51 -2.62
C THR A 268 19.49 22.71 -3.56
N PRO A 269 20.35 22.78 -4.59
CA PRO A 269 20.36 23.89 -5.55
C PRO A 269 19.18 23.79 -6.52
N GLU A 270 18.75 24.94 -7.06
CA GLU A 270 17.74 24.98 -8.11
C GLU A 270 18.27 24.36 -9.40
N LEU A 271 17.40 23.63 -10.11
CA LEU A 271 17.67 23.02 -11.41
C LEU A 271 16.97 23.80 -12.53
N LYS A 272 17.61 23.77 -13.71
CA LYS A 272 17.03 24.20 -14.99
C LYS A 272 17.28 23.16 -16.06
N VAL A 273 16.39 23.10 -17.02
CA VAL A 273 16.58 22.31 -18.24
C VAL A 273 17.53 23.05 -19.18
N SER A 274 18.54 22.35 -19.68
CA SER A 274 19.48 22.82 -20.71
C SER A 274 19.67 21.72 -21.76
N GLY A 275 18.99 21.88 -22.91
CA GLY A 275 18.90 20.80 -23.90
C GLY A 275 18.21 19.57 -23.31
N ASN A 276 18.89 18.44 -23.32
CA ASN A 276 18.40 17.20 -22.73
C ASN A 276 18.96 16.91 -21.32
N GLN A 277 19.54 17.92 -20.66
CA GLN A 277 20.14 17.78 -19.34
C GLN A 277 19.46 18.66 -18.30
N LEU A 278 19.61 18.28 -17.04
CA LEU A 278 19.31 19.10 -15.88
C LEU A 278 20.62 19.74 -15.40
N VAL A 279 20.60 21.06 -15.19
CA VAL A 279 21.80 21.79 -14.72
C VAL A 279 21.45 22.69 -13.54
N THR A 280 22.41 22.88 -12.65
CA THR A 280 22.36 23.88 -11.58
C THR A 280 22.66 25.28 -12.14
N ALA A 281 22.44 26.33 -11.36
CA ALA A 281 22.71 27.72 -11.78
C ALA A 281 24.15 27.96 -12.23
N ASN A 282 25.13 27.20 -11.75
CA ASN A 282 26.53 27.28 -12.17
C ASN A 282 26.87 26.35 -13.36
N GLY A 283 25.88 25.77 -14.02
CA GLY A 283 26.05 24.93 -15.21
C GLY A 283 26.47 23.49 -14.94
N LYS A 284 26.54 23.05 -13.67
CA LYS A 284 26.87 21.66 -13.35
C LYS A 284 25.68 20.75 -13.70
N SER A 285 25.92 19.74 -14.54
CA SER A 285 24.93 18.72 -14.85
C SER A 285 24.59 17.87 -13.63
N VAL A 286 23.32 17.53 -13.47
CA VAL A 286 22.79 16.68 -12.39
C VAL A 286 22.07 15.49 -13.00
N TRP A 287 22.48 14.30 -12.60
CA TRP A 287 21.81 13.05 -12.95
C TRP A 287 20.97 12.58 -11.77
N LEU A 288 19.66 12.58 -11.93
CA LEU A 288 18.73 12.16 -10.88
C LEU A 288 18.59 10.63 -10.85
N GLN A 289 18.88 10.04 -9.71
CA GLN A 289 18.81 8.61 -9.47
C GLN A 289 18.16 8.35 -8.11
N GLY A 290 17.08 7.58 -8.07
CA GLY A 290 16.39 7.41 -6.80
C GLY A 290 15.23 6.43 -6.78
N LEU A 291 14.28 6.70 -5.89
CA LEU A 291 13.26 5.76 -5.47
C LEU A 291 11.88 6.41 -5.38
N ASN A 292 10.83 5.60 -5.63
CA ASN A 292 9.44 5.96 -5.34
C ASN A 292 9.10 5.61 -3.89
N VAL A 293 8.78 6.62 -3.05
CA VAL A 293 8.28 6.44 -1.68
C VAL A 293 6.76 6.61 -1.69
N VAL A 294 6.06 5.51 -1.76
CA VAL A 294 4.69 5.41 -2.28
C VAL A 294 3.51 5.49 -1.29
N PRO A 295 3.67 5.33 0.07
CA PRO A 295 2.50 5.15 0.95
C PRO A 295 1.47 6.28 0.93
N LEU A 296 1.83 7.51 0.55
CA LEU A 296 0.90 8.64 0.50
C LEU A 296 -0.14 8.52 -0.63
N SER A 297 0.04 7.63 -1.60
CA SER A 297 -0.94 7.40 -2.66
C SER A 297 -2.15 6.57 -2.22
N TRP A 298 -2.09 5.88 -1.07
CA TRP A 298 -3.20 5.09 -0.52
C TRP A 298 -3.47 5.30 0.97
N SER A 299 -2.53 5.88 1.70
CA SER A 299 -2.63 6.11 3.14
C SER A 299 -2.51 7.60 3.48
N PRO A 300 -3.54 8.22 4.05
CA PRO A 300 -3.48 9.64 4.42
C PRO A 300 -2.50 9.94 5.56
N VAL A 301 -2.01 8.91 6.24
CA VAL A 301 -0.96 9.01 7.28
C VAL A 301 0.38 8.44 6.81
N GLY A 302 0.50 8.06 5.50
CA GLY A 302 1.73 7.53 4.93
C GLY A 302 2.28 6.32 5.70
N GLU A 303 1.39 5.50 6.28
CA GLU A 303 1.72 4.36 7.17
C GLU A 303 2.62 4.74 8.36
N GLY A 304 2.70 6.04 8.70
CA GLY A 304 3.58 6.56 9.75
C GLY A 304 5.08 6.47 9.42
N ARG A 305 5.46 6.21 8.16
CA ARG A 305 6.85 5.84 7.80
C ARG A 305 7.51 6.78 6.79
N VAL A 306 6.76 7.62 6.07
CA VAL A 306 7.28 8.39 4.93
C VAL A 306 8.53 9.21 5.25
N PRO A 307 8.61 10.01 6.32
CA PRO A 307 9.83 10.75 6.65
C PRO A 307 11.05 9.85 6.84
N TRP A 308 10.87 8.70 7.51
CA TRP A 308 11.94 7.73 7.72
C TRP A 308 12.34 7.02 6.42
N SER A 309 11.36 6.66 5.56
CA SER A 309 11.62 6.06 4.24
C SER A 309 12.46 7.00 3.35
N VAL A 310 12.13 8.30 3.34
CA VAL A 310 12.91 9.31 2.60
C VAL A 310 14.33 9.42 3.14
N TYR A 311 14.48 9.48 4.46
CA TYR A 311 15.80 9.50 5.10
C TYR A 311 16.63 8.27 4.70
N THR A 312 16.08 7.07 4.83
CA THR A 312 16.75 5.81 4.50
C THR A 312 17.10 5.70 3.02
N ALA A 313 16.19 6.14 2.14
CA ALA A 313 16.45 6.15 0.70
C ALA A 313 17.66 7.01 0.33
N ILE A 314 17.84 8.15 1.00
CA ILE A 314 18.97 9.08 0.74
C ILE A 314 20.25 8.58 1.41
N HIS A 315 20.21 8.20 2.69
CA HIS A 315 21.40 7.86 3.46
C HIS A 315 21.90 6.44 3.21
N ASP A 316 21.01 5.47 3.16
CA ASP A 316 21.39 4.05 3.11
C ASP A 316 21.38 3.50 1.68
N TRP A 317 20.59 4.14 0.78
CA TRP A 317 20.47 3.72 -0.61
C TRP A 317 21.07 4.72 -1.59
N HIS A 318 21.61 5.85 -1.11
CA HIS A 318 22.28 6.87 -1.91
C HIS A 318 21.43 7.54 -3.00
N ALA A 319 20.10 7.54 -2.83
CA ALA A 319 19.23 8.26 -3.72
C ALA A 319 19.47 9.78 -3.64
N ASN A 320 19.51 10.46 -4.78
CA ASN A 320 19.54 11.92 -4.85
C ASN A 320 18.22 12.54 -5.31
N VAL A 321 17.22 11.70 -5.58
CA VAL A 321 15.84 12.11 -5.88
C VAL A 321 14.86 11.11 -5.28
N ILE A 322 13.76 11.63 -4.76
CA ILE A 322 12.62 10.85 -4.26
C ILE A 322 11.40 11.23 -5.10
N ARG A 323 10.81 10.27 -5.81
CA ARG A 323 9.46 10.47 -6.34
C ARG A 323 8.45 10.16 -5.26
N LEU A 324 7.56 11.12 -4.99
CA LEU A 324 6.61 11.08 -3.88
C LEU A 324 5.18 11.13 -4.41
N PRO A 325 4.56 9.97 -4.68
CA PRO A 325 3.17 9.85 -5.10
C PRO A 325 2.20 10.37 -4.03
N VAL A 326 1.35 11.35 -4.38
CA VAL A 326 0.33 11.93 -3.50
C VAL A 326 -1.05 11.90 -4.15
N MET A 327 -2.11 11.96 -3.34
CA MET A 327 -3.51 11.99 -3.78
C MET A 327 -4.14 13.35 -3.49
N ASP A 328 -4.77 13.95 -4.51
CA ASP A 328 -5.54 15.18 -4.37
C ASP A 328 -6.68 15.07 -3.35
N SER A 329 -7.35 13.93 -3.31
CA SER A 329 -8.43 13.70 -2.36
C SER A 329 -7.94 13.73 -0.91
N PHE A 330 -6.78 13.14 -0.59
CA PHE A 330 -6.17 13.23 0.73
C PHE A 330 -5.61 14.63 1.03
N TRP A 331 -5.07 15.29 -0.01
CA TRP A 331 -4.57 16.67 0.09
C TRP A 331 -5.64 17.63 0.57
N PHE A 332 -6.88 17.44 0.13
CA PHE A 332 -8.05 18.24 0.53
C PHE A 332 -8.91 17.60 1.63
N GLY A 333 -8.46 16.55 2.28
CA GLY A 333 -9.16 15.92 3.40
C GLY A 333 -10.43 15.16 3.02
N LYS A 334 -10.64 14.87 1.73
CA LYS A 334 -11.85 14.21 1.21
C LYS A 334 -11.85 12.70 1.40
N GLY A 335 -10.72 12.12 1.81
CA GLY A 335 -10.54 10.68 1.85
C GLY A 335 -10.47 10.06 0.45
N ARG A 336 -10.64 8.73 0.37
CA ARG A 336 -10.67 7.99 -0.90
C ARG A 336 -11.98 7.20 -1.00
N GLY A 337 -13.06 7.94 -1.22
CA GLY A 337 -14.40 7.35 -1.28
C GLY A 337 -14.86 6.76 0.05
N ALA A 338 -15.66 5.69 -0.02
CA ALA A 338 -16.19 5.04 1.18
C ALA A 338 -15.15 4.18 1.93
N ASP A 339 -14.04 3.84 1.27
CA ASP A 339 -13.01 2.94 1.81
C ASP A 339 -12.04 3.64 2.76
N VAL A 340 -11.74 4.90 2.47
CA VAL A 340 -10.95 5.76 3.34
C VAL A 340 -11.76 7.04 3.58
N PRO A 341 -12.41 7.19 4.74
CA PRO A 341 -13.21 8.36 5.06
C PRO A 341 -12.35 9.63 5.06
N SER A 342 -12.99 10.79 5.20
CA SER A 342 -12.32 12.09 5.30
C SER A 342 -11.14 12.03 6.27
N ASN A 343 -10.02 12.62 5.88
CA ASN A 343 -8.78 12.67 6.66
C ASN A 343 -8.45 14.11 7.06
N ASP A 344 -7.51 14.25 7.98
CA ASP A 344 -6.91 15.53 8.31
C ASP A 344 -5.97 15.98 7.18
N ALA A 345 -6.39 16.97 6.40
CA ALA A 345 -5.65 17.51 5.27
C ALA A 345 -4.33 18.18 5.69
N ASP A 346 -4.31 18.87 6.85
CA ASP A 346 -3.10 19.55 7.35
C ASP A 346 -2.07 18.52 7.81
N ALA A 347 -2.51 17.46 8.48
CA ALA A 347 -1.64 16.35 8.84
C ALA A 347 -1.03 15.68 7.60
N TYR A 348 -1.83 15.43 6.56
CA TYR A 348 -1.34 14.87 5.30
C TYR A 348 -0.28 15.76 4.63
N ARG A 349 -0.59 17.05 4.45
CA ARG A 349 0.34 18.04 3.89
C ARG A 349 1.62 18.18 4.73
N THR A 350 1.51 18.07 6.08
CA THR A 350 2.66 18.09 6.98
C THR A 350 3.61 16.92 6.72
N ILE A 351 3.10 15.72 6.41
CA ILE A 351 3.95 14.57 6.05
C ILE A 351 4.70 14.85 4.74
N VAL A 352 4.02 15.41 3.74
CA VAL A 352 4.65 15.83 2.47
C VAL A 352 5.73 16.90 2.71
N ASP A 353 5.44 17.94 3.51
CA ASP A 353 6.41 18.97 3.89
C ASP A 353 7.64 18.38 4.55
N ASN A 354 7.45 17.45 5.48
CA ASN A 354 8.55 16.80 6.20
C ASN A 354 9.42 15.96 5.25
N ALA A 355 8.81 15.23 4.32
CA ALA A 355 9.53 14.48 3.30
C ALA A 355 10.41 15.42 2.43
N ILE A 356 9.83 16.53 1.97
CA ILE A 356 10.54 17.54 1.17
C ILE A 356 11.66 18.20 1.97
N LYS A 357 11.42 18.58 3.24
CA LYS A 357 12.44 19.18 4.10
C LYS A 357 13.64 18.26 4.33
N ILE A 358 13.38 16.97 4.59
CA ILE A 358 14.43 15.98 4.77
C ILE A 358 15.26 15.84 3.49
N ALA A 359 14.64 15.72 2.33
CA ALA A 359 15.34 15.64 1.05
C ALA A 359 16.17 16.91 0.81
N ALA A 360 15.58 18.08 0.94
CA ALA A 360 16.24 19.37 0.72
C ALA A 360 17.42 19.60 1.68
N ALA A 361 17.32 19.16 2.93
CA ALA A 361 18.40 19.26 3.93
C ALA A 361 19.60 18.34 3.61
N ASN A 362 19.41 17.35 2.73
CA ASN A 362 20.44 16.40 2.33
C ASN A 362 20.90 16.55 0.87
N GLY A 363 20.51 17.65 0.20
CA GLY A 363 20.91 17.92 -1.18
C GLY A 363 20.18 17.08 -2.22
N ALA A 364 19.11 16.38 -1.80
CA ALA A 364 18.28 15.56 -2.69
C ALA A 364 17.04 16.33 -3.19
N TYR A 365 16.50 15.87 -4.30
CA TYR A 365 15.29 16.43 -4.93
C TYR A 365 14.05 15.60 -4.60
N VAL A 366 12.88 16.23 -4.72
CA VAL A 366 11.59 15.56 -4.63
C VAL A 366 10.80 15.82 -5.90
N VAL A 367 10.45 14.77 -6.62
CA VAL A 367 9.45 14.78 -7.67
C VAL A 367 8.10 14.56 -7.01
N LEU A 368 7.36 15.66 -6.77
CA LEU A 368 6.02 15.61 -6.21
C LEU A 368 5.05 15.18 -7.30
N ASP A 369 4.54 13.97 -7.19
CA ASP A 369 3.69 13.33 -8.20
C ASP A 369 2.21 13.37 -7.80
N LEU A 370 1.39 13.98 -8.65
CA LEU A 370 -0.07 13.82 -8.56
C LEU A 370 -0.46 12.44 -9.11
N HIS A 371 -0.60 11.48 -8.20
CA HIS A 371 -0.73 10.06 -8.53
C HIS A 371 -2.15 9.69 -9.02
N ARG A 372 -2.50 10.21 -10.18
CA ARG A 372 -3.80 10.00 -10.84
C ARG A 372 -3.60 9.26 -12.16
N PHE A 373 -4.65 8.64 -12.62
CA PHE A 373 -4.68 7.79 -13.81
C PHE A 373 -5.72 8.30 -14.81
N LEU A 374 -5.61 7.87 -16.05
CA LEU A 374 -6.51 8.09 -17.17
C LEU A 374 -6.28 9.44 -17.85
N THR A 375 -6.81 10.53 -17.30
CA THR A 375 -6.68 11.89 -17.86
C THR A 375 -6.93 12.94 -16.77
N PRO A 376 -6.23 14.09 -16.79
CA PRO A 376 -6.42 15.13 -15.77
C PRO A 376 -7.79 15.80 -15.90
N ASP A 377 -8.44 16.00 -14.77
CA ASP A 377 -9.71 16.70 -14.61
C ASP A 377 -9.56 18.01 -13.80
N GLN A 378 -10.65 18.69 -13.50
CA GLN A 378 -10.64 19.95 -12.76
C GLN A 378 -10.03 19.80 -11.35
N SER A 379 -10.16 18.64 -10.71
CA SER A 379 -9.56 18.42 -9.38
C SER A 379 -8.03 18.48 -9.41
N CYS A 380 -7.43 18.10 -10.55
CA CYS A 380 -5.99 18.23 -10.77
C CYS A 380 -5.55 19.71 -10.87
N VAL A 381 -6.36 20.55 -11.49
CA VAL A 381 -6.14 22.02 -11.54
C VAL A 381 -6.17 22.60 -10.13
N ASP A 382 -7.19 22.24 -9.35
CA ASP A 382 -7.35 22.71 -7.98
C ASP A 382 -6.16 22.26 -7.09
N PHE A 383 -5.72 21.02 -7.25
CA PHE A 383 -4.53 20.49 -6.56
C PHE A 383 -3.28 21.31 -6.92
N TRP A 384 -3.00 21.50 -8.21
CA TRP A 384 -1.78 22.19 -8.63
C TRP A 384 -1.78 23.68 -8.28
N LYS A 385 -2.95 24.32 -8.27
CA LYS A 385 -3.06 25.70 -7.79
C LYS A 385 -2.60 25.84 -6.33
N ASP A 386 -2.96 24.90 -5.47
CA ASP A 386 -2.57 24.89 -4.05
C ASP A 386 -1.10 24.42 -3.88
N ALA A 387 -0.75 23.24 -4.40
CA ALA A 387 0.56 22.63 -4.22
C ALA A 387 1.69 23.48 -4.84
N ALA A 388 1.49 24.04 -6.04
CA ALA A 388 2.47 24.92 -6.67
C ALA A 388 2.62 26.24 -5.90
N THR A 389 1.54 26.82 -5.38
CA THR A 389 1.62 28.00 -4.50
C THR A 389 2.45 27.71 -3.26
N ARG A 390 2.29 26.51 -2.67
CA ARG A 390 3.02 26.08 -1.47
C ARG A 390 4.51 25.88 -1.70
N TYR A 391 4.90 25.33 -2.87
CA TYR A 391 6.28 24.91 -3.12
C TYR A 391 7.02 25.75 -4.18
N LYS A 392 6.44 26.81 -4.75
CA LYS A 392 7.04 27.62 -5.80
C LYS A 392 8.43 28.19 -5.49
N ASN A 393 8.75 28.36 -4.21
CA ASN A 393 10.05 28.89 -3.77
C ASN A 393 10.99 27.80 -3.24
N ASN A 394 10.63 26.51 -3.42
CA ASN A 394 11.46 25.40 -2.95
C ASN A 394 12.23 24.79 -4.13
N PRO A 395 13.55 25.01 -4.23
CA PRO A 395 14.36 24.54 -5.35
C PRO A 395 14.53 23.02 -5.40
N ALA A 396 14.23 22.34 -4.29
CA ALA A 396 14.31 20.87 -4.23
C ALA A 396 13.11 20.17 -4.87
N VAL A 397 12.02 20.88 -5.21
CA VAL A 397 10.76 20.28 -5.68
C VAL A 397 10.62 20.40 -7.18
N LEU A 398 10.37 19.27 -7.86
CA LEU A 398 9.93 19.18 -9.25
C LEU A 398 8.46 18.71 -9.23
N PHE A 399 7.64 19.16 -10.18
CA PHE A 399 6.22 18.88 -10.24
C PHE A 399 5.91 17.84 -11.31
N ASP A 400 5.62 16.60 -10.93
CA ASP A 400 5.09 15.54 -11.80
C ASP A 400 3.58 15.70 -11.90
N ILE A 401 3.16 16.36 -12.98
CA ILE A 401 1.85 17.00 -13.05
C ILE A 401 0.68 16.03 -13.19
N PHE A 402 0.95 14.79 -13.63
CA PHE A 402 -0.03 13.71 -13.70
C PHE A 402 0.67 12.38 -13.94
N ASN A 403 0.45 11.39 -13.08
CA ASN A 403 1.17 10.12 -13.07
C ASN A 403 1.07 9.33 -14.38
N GLU A 404 -0.12 8.87 -14.76
CA GLU A 404 -0.27 7.94 -15.89
C GLU A 404 -1.50 8.28 -16.75
N ASN A 405 -1.24 8.90 -17.90
CA ASN A 405 -2.26 9.14 -18.92
C ASN A 405 -2.45 7.89 -19.79
N HIS A 406 -3.71 7.49 -20.01
CA HIS A 406 -4.07 6.39 -20.89
C HIS A 406 -5.48 6.56 -21.48
N ASP A 407 -5.85 5.68 -22.41
CA ASP A 407 -7.16 5.66 -23.08
C ASP A 407 -7.62 7.00 -23.66
N THR A 408 -6.67 7.81 -24.13
CA THR A 408 -6.91 9.13 -24.72
C THR A 408 -6.00 9.38 -25.92
N SER A 409 -6.25 10.45 -26.65
CA SER A 409 -5.43 10.88 -27.80
C SER A 409 -4.40 11.95 -27.37
N TRP A 410 -3.37 12.16 -28.21
CA TRP A 410 -2.38 13.22 -28.00
C TRP A 410 -2.99 14.62 -27.98
N ASP A 411 -4.05 14.87 -28.80
CA ASP A 411 -4.77 16.15 -28.76
C ASP A 411 -5.44 16.38 -27.41
N VAL A 412 -6.15 15.39 -26.89
CA VAL A 412 -6.79 15.48 -25.57
C VAL A 412 -5.74 15.52 -24.45
N TRP A 413 -4.66 14.76 -24.57
CA TRP A 413 -3.54 14.80 -23.64
C TRP A 413 -2.98 16.22 -23.52
N GLN A 414 -2.74 16.91 -24.63
CA GLN A 414 -2.17 18.26 -24.62
C GLN A 414 -3.21 19.32 -24.25
N LYS A 415 -4.38 19.32 -24.91
CA LYS A 415 -5.32 20.46 -24.92
C LYS A 415 -6.57 20.24 -24.06
N GLY A 416 -6.81 18.99 -23.63
CA GLY A 416 -8.07 18.61 -23.00
C GLY A 416 -9.16 18.29 -24.00
N GLY A 417 -10.29 17.85 -23.50
CA GLY A 417 -11.43 17.45 -24.30
C GLY A 417 -12.18 16.25 -23.68
N PRO A 418 -13.24 15.79 -24.33
CA PRO A 418 -14.00 14.64 -23.82
C PRO A 418 -13.25 13.32 -24.05
N VAL A 419 -13.23 12.48 -23.02
CA VAL A 419 -12.76 11.09 -23.07
C VAL A 419 -13.94 10.18 -22.78
N VAL A 420 -14.27 9.29 -23.71
CA VAL A 420 -15.41 8.36 -23.59
C VAL A 420 -14.90 6.99 -23.18
N LEU A 421 -15.28 6.58 -21.98
CA LEU A 421 -14.95 5.26 -21.42
C LEU A 421 -16.12 4.31 -21.60
N LYS A 422 -15.85 3.13 -22.17
CA LYS A 422 -16.82 2.03 -22.20
C LYS A 422 -16.79 1.28 -20.87
N GLN A 423 -17.93 1.19 -20.20
CA GLN A 423 -18.10 0.44 -18.99
C GLN A 423 -18.31 -1.05 -19.29
N LYS A 424 -18.08 -1.92 -18.30
CA LYS A 424 -18.27 -3.38 -18.44
C LYS A 424 -19.74 -3.80 -18.74
N ASP A 425 -20.69 -2.97 -18.34
CA ASP A 425 -22.12 -3.17 -18.60
C ASP A 425 -22.57 -2.68 -19.99
N GLY A 426 -21.63 -2.19 -20.83
CA GLY A 426 -21.89 -1.65 -22.16
C GLY A 426 -22.27 -0.18 -22.18
N SER A 427 -22.47 0.46 -21.05
CA SER A 427 -22.71 1.91 -20.96
C SER A 427 -21.42 2.69 -21.26
N SER A 428 -21.55 4.00 -21.49
CA SER A 428 -20.42 4.90 -21.71
C SER A 428 -20.45 6.02 -20.68
N GLN A 429 -19.29 6.29 -20.10
CA GLN A 429 -19.07 7.46 -19.24
C GLN A 429 -18.16 8.44 -19.97
N THR A 430 -18.54 9.73 -20.02
CA THR A 430 -17.68 10.78 -20.56
C THR A 430 -17.02 11.54 -19.42
N ILE A 431 -15.68 11.63 -19.47
CA ILE A 431 -14.87 12.44 -18.56
C ILE A 431 -14.35 13.63 -19.37
N GLN A 432 -14.41 14.82 -18.79
CA GLN A 432 -13.87 16.02 -19.40
C GLN A 432 -12.42 16.21 -18.92
N SER A 433 -11.46 15.98 -19.81
CA SER A 433 -10.05 16.29 -19.57
C SER A 433 -9.78 17.77 -19.66
N VAL A 434 -8.94 18.29 -18.79
CA VAL A 434 -8.41 19.66 -18.90
C VAL A 434 -7.14 19.73 -19.76
N GLY A 435 -6.48 18.61 -19.98
CA GLY A 435 -5.21 18.50 -20.70
C GLY A 435 -3.99 18.91 -19.87
N MET A 436 -2.81 18.42 -20.29
CA MET A 436 -1.56 18.66 -19.58
C MET A 436 -1.11 20.13 -19.63
N GLN A 437 -1.40 20.84 -20.74
CA GLN A 437 -1.04 22.25 -20.85
C GLN A 437 -1.77 23.13 -19.84
N ALA A 438 -3.04 22.85 -19.55
CA ALA A 438 -3.80 23.61 -18.56
C ALA A 438 -3.24 23.44 -17.13
N LEU A 439 -2.66 22.27 -16.82
CA LEU A 439 -1.97 22.07 -15.54
C LEU A 439 -0.70 22.94 -15.45
N ILE A 440 0.09 23.00 -16.54
CA ILE A 440 1.28 23.88 -16.61
C ILE A 440 0.87 25.34 -16.47
N ASP A 441 -0.14 25.79 -17.24
CA ASP A 441 -0.64 27.17 -17.17
C ASP A 441 -1.09 27.52 -15.75
N THR A 442 -1.75 26.60 -15.07
CA THR A 442 -2.15 26.74 -13.66
C THR A 442 -0.95 26.90 -12.73
N ILE A 443 0.05 26.03 -12.85
CA ILE A 443 1.27 26.07 -12.04
C ILE A 443 2.01 27.38 -12.26
N ARG A 444 2.24 27.78 -13.52
CA ARG A 444 2.93 29.01 -13.86
C ARG A 444 2.15 30.25 -13.42
N GLY A 445 0.82 30.19 -13.44
CA GLY A 445 -0.07 31.23 -12.92
C GLY A 445 0.11 31.50 -11.42
N THR A 446 0.67 30.57 -10.64
CA THR A 446 1.03 30.78 -9.22
C THR A 446 2.35 31.55 -9.04
N GLY A 447 3.11 31.74 -10.10
CA GLY A 447 4.48 32.26 -10.08
C GLY A 447 5.54 31.17 -9.79
N ALA A 448 5.20 29.90 -9.88
CA ALA A 448 6.15 28.80 -9.72
C ALA A 448 6.99 28.62 -10.99
N HIS A 449 8.33 28.53 -10.80
CA HIS A 449 9.28 28.25 -11.88
C HIS A 449 9.85 26.84 -11.85
N ASN A 450 9.49 26.03 -10.86
CA ASN A 450 9.97 24.66 -10.69
C ASN A 450 9.88 23.86 -12.00
N ILE A 451 10.82 22.92 -12.22
CA ILE A 451 10.77 22.02 -13.36
C ILE A 451 9.46 21.23 -13.34
N ILE A 452 8.80 21.19 -14.51
CA ILE A 452 7.64 20.34 -14.76
C ILE A 452 8.13 18.96 -15.19
N VAL A 453 7.51 17.91 -14.67
CA VAL A 453 7.64 16.54 -15.14
C VAL A 453 6.30 16.15 -15.78
N ALA A 454 6.31 15.66 -17.02
CA ALA A 454 5.09 15.35 -17.76
C ALA A 454 5.18 13.96 -18.39
N GLY A 455 4.35 13.04 -17.90
CA GLY A 455 4.21 11.69 -18.43
C GLY A 455 3.49 11.68 -19.80
N GLY A 456 3.88 10.74 -20.67
CA GLY A 456 3.25 10.54 -21.97
C GLY A 456 1.94 9.75 -21.92
N LEU A 457 1.59 9.10 -23.01
CA LEU A 457 0.44 8.21 -23.11
C LEU A 457 0.81 6.74 -22.80
N GLU A 458 -0.20 5.85 -22.84
CA GLU A 458 -0.03 4.42 -22.58
C GLU A 458 0.57 4.15 -21.21
N TYR A 459 -0.07 4.72 -20.16
CA TYR A 459 0.43 4.65 -18.78
C TYR A 459 1.84 5.26 -18.65
N SER A 460 2.01 6.45 -19.26
CA SER A 460 3.28 7.17 -19.34
C SER A 460 4.40 6.46 -20.09
N TYR A 461 4.14 5.34 -20.78
CA TYR A 461 5.19 4.61 -21.50
C TYR A 461 5.61 5.29 -22.81
N ASN A 462 4.68 5.90 -23.53
CA ASN A 462 4.87 6.40 -24.88
C ASN A 462 5.04 7.93 -24.91
N LEU A 463 6.21 8.41 -25.37
CA LEU A 463 6.53 9.84 -25.54
C LEU A 463 6.56 10.29 -27.00
N THR A 464 6.31 9.41 -27.98
CA THR A 464 6.53 9.70 -29.42
C THR A 464 5.72 10.91 -29.93
N GLY A 465 4.57 11.22 -29.34
CA GLY A 465 3.74 12.38 -29.70
C GLY A 465 4.42 13.72 -29.45
N VAL A 466 5.31 13.80 -28.45
CA VAL A 466 6.02 15.04 -28.08
C VAL A 466 6.74 15.64 -29.31
N LEU A 467 7.39 14.81 -30.12
CA LEU A 467 8.10 15.24 -31.32
C LEU A 467 7.19 15.38 -32.57
N LYS A 468 5.93 14.96 -32.45
CA LYS A 468 4.92 15.05 -33.54
C LYS A 468 3.99 16.25 -33.38
N GLY A 469 4.42 17.29 -32.68
CA GLY A 469 3.66 18.55 -32.52
C GLY A 469 2.92 18.67 -31.18
N PHE A 470 3.05 17.72 -30.27
CA PHE A 470 2.39 17.75 -28.96
C PHE A 470 3.34 18.13 -27.80
N ALA A 471 4.49 18.76 -28.10
CA ALA A 471 5.33 19.33 -27.07
C ALA A 471 4.58 20.38 -26.25
N LEU A 472 4.79 20.35 -24.93
CA LEU A 472 4.18 21.31 -24.00
C LEU A 472 4.99 22.61 -23.96
N ASP A 473 4.30 23.74 -23.71
CA ASP A 473 4.91 25.04 -23.53
C ASP A 473 5.15 25.31 -22.04
N ASP A 474 6.39 25.54 -21.66
CA ASP A 474 6.80 25.78 -20.26
C ASP A 474 6.36 27.15 -19.71
N LYS A 475 5.95 28.07 -20.54
CA LYS A 475 5.53 29.45 -20.15
C LYS A 475 6.61 30.19 -19.33
N GLY A 476 7.88 29.93 -19.60
CA GLY A 476 9.00 30.67 -19.01
C GLY A 476 9.42 30.19 -17.61
N GLY A 477 9.16 28.95 -17.25
CA GLY A 477 9.71 28.32 -16.05
C GLY A 477 11.12 27.78 -16.24
N ASN A 478 11.54 26.87 -15.38
CA ASN A 478 12.86 26.22 -15.42
C ASN A 478 12.94 25.05 -16.41
N GLY A 479 11.90 24.82 -17.20
CA GLY A 479 11.84 23.83 -18.25
C GLY A 479 10.94 22.64 -17.92
N ILE A 480 10.79 21.78 -18.95
CA ILE A 480 9.98 20.55 -18.88
C ILE A 480 10.90 19.35 -19.06
N MET A 481 10.77 18.38 -18.17
CA MET A 481 11.28 17.03 -18.27
C MET A 481 10.13 16.10 -18.60
N TYR A 482 10.25 15.24 -19.62
CA TYR A 482 9.22 14.26 -19.91
C TYR A 482 9.46 12.99 -19.11
N ALA A 483 8.37 12.30 -18.71
CA ALA A 483 8.47 11.07 -17.95
C ALA A 483 7.98 9.87 -18.75
N THR A 484 8.67 8.74 -18.60
CA THR A 484 8.27 7.43 -19.10
C THR A 484 8.26 6.42 -17.96
N HIS A 485 7.31 5.47 -18.03
CA HIS A 485 7.22 4.34 -17.11
C HIS A 485 7.43 3.05 -17.89
N PHE A 486 8.38 2.21 -17.53
CA PHE A 486 8.52 0.92 -18.17
C PHE A 486 8.85 -0.20 -17.17
N TYR A 487 8.27 -1.34 -17.39
CA TYR A 487 8.30 -2.49 -16.50
C TYR A 487 8.69 -3.75 -17.27
N ASN A 488 8.88 -4.88 -16.57
CA ASN A 488 9.32 -6.14 -17.17
C ASN A 488 8.29 -6.84 -18.09
N TRP A 489 7.31 -6.09 -18.56
CA TRP A 489 6.37 -6.49 -19.62
C TRP A 489 6.34 -5.54 -20.81
N HIS A 490 7.13 -4.46 -20.77
CA HIS A 490 7.22 -3.50 -21.87
C HIS A 490 8.39 -3.81 -22.79
N THR A 491 8.16 -3.66 -24.10
CA THR A 491 9.16 -3.87 -25.15
C THR A 491 9.22 -2.68 -26.09
N GLY A 492 10.31 -2.51 -26.83
CA GLY A 492 10.49 -1.37 -27.73
C GLY A 492 10.87 -0.08 -27.03
N TRP A 493 11.67 -0.15 -25.97
CA TRP A 493 12.03 0.99 -25.13
C TRP A 493 12.56 2.17 -25.92
N ALA A 494 13.56 1.95 -26.79
CA ALA A 494 14.15 3.01 -27.61
C ALA A 494 13.11 3.71 -28.50
N ALA A 495 12.23 2.95 -29.15
CA ALA A 495 11.22 3.49 -30.06
C ALA A 495 10.17 4.34 -29.37
N HIS A 496 9.92 4.13 -28.06
CA HIS A 496 8.87 4.85 -27.34
C HIS A 496 9.33 6.18 -26.76
N PHE A 497 10.62 6.34 -26.39
CA PHE A 497 11.04 7.56 -25.71
C PHE A 497 12.48 8.06 -26.00
N MET A 498 13.34 7.29 -26.68
CA MET A 498 14.74 7.72 -26.85
C MET A 498 14.92 8.89 -27.82
N ASP A 499 14.08 9.02 -28.84
CA ASP A 499 14.10 10.20 -29.70
C ASP A 499 13.76 11.49 -28.92
N VAL A 500 12.85 11.39 -27.94
CA VAL A 500 12.54 12.50 -27.04
C VAL A 500 13.72 12.75 -26.08
N ALA A 501 14.34 11.70 -25.54
CA ALA A 501 15.51 11.80 -24.65
C ALA A 501 16.73 12.44 -25.34
N ALA A 502 16.83 12.35 -26.67
CA ALA A 502 17.88 13.05 -27.41
C ALA A 502 17.69 14.60 -27.43
N LYS A 503 16.48 15.08 -27.17
CA LYS A 503 16.13 16.52 -27.25
C LYS A 503 15.74 17.15 -25.92
N TYR A 504 15.10 16.41 -25.05
CA TYR A 504 14.61 16.84 -23.73
C TYR A 504 15.15 15.92 -22.63
N PRO A 505 15.30 16.41 -21.39
CA PRO A 505 15.58 15.49 -20.28
C PRO A 505 14.40 14.54 -20.09
N VAL A 506 14.70 13.26 -19.92
CA VAL A 506 13.70 12.22 -19.65
C VAL A 506 13.92 11.64 -18.25
N LEU A 507 12.84 11.48 -17.51
CA LEU A 507 12.76 10.73 -16.27
C LEU A 507 12.09 9.38 -16.54
N VAL A 508 12.77 8.30 -16.25
CA VAL A 508 12.11 7.01 -16.02
C VAL A 508 11.46 7.12 -14.64
N GLY A 509 10.22 7.61 -14.59
CA GLY A 509 9.50 7.93 -13.34
C GLY A 509 9.17 6.69 -12.53
N GLU A 510 8.88 5.60 -13.25
CA GLU A 510 8.66 4.29 -12.66
C GLU A 510 9.31 3.20 -13.51
N THR A 511 9.99 2.28 -12.85
CA THR A 511 10.51 1.06 -13.45
C THR A 511 10.66 -0.01 -12.39
N GLY A 512 10.42 -1.26 -12.75
CA GLY A 512 10.52 -2.36 -11.80
C GLY A 512 10.20 -3.72 -12.39
N ALA A 513 10.55 -4.76 -11.63
CA ALA A 513 10.26 -6.15 -11.98
C ALA A 513 9.84 -6.95 -10.74
N ASP A 514 8.89 -7.86 -10.92
CA ASP A 514 8.45 -8.79 -9.88
C ASP A 514 8.54 -10.23 -10.40
N VAL A 515 8.88 -11.15 -9.51
CA VAL A 515 8.84 -12.60 -9.76
C VAL A 515 7.42 -13.13 -9.78
N LYS A 516 6.49 -12.41 -9.13
CA LYS A 516 5.09 -12.77 -9.05
C LYS A 516 4.36 -12.26 -10.30
N LYS A 517 3.64 -13.17 -10.98
CA LYS A 517 2.80 -12.79 -12.09
C LYS A 517 1.69 -11.82 -11.66
N MET A 518 1.55 -10.75 -12.42
CA MET A 518 0.49 -9.76 -12.23
C MET A 518 -0.73 -10.12 -13.08
N ASN A 519 -1.92 -10.11 -12.48
CA ASN A 519 -3.14 -10.58 -13.13
C ASN A 519 -3.57 -9.75 -14.35
N PHE A 520 -3.12 -8.50 -14.44
CA PHE A 520 -3.44 -7.59 -15.53
C PHE A 520 -2.46 -7.66 -16.71
N ILE A 521 -1.34 -8.41 -16.57
CA ILE A 521 -0.37 -8.58 -17.63
C ILE A 521 -0.74 -9.81 -18.47
N PRO A 522 -0.75 -9.71 -19.81
CA PRO A 522 -0.99 -10.86 -20.68
C PRO A 522 -0.05 -12.02 -20.37
N LEU A 523 -0.57 -13.24 -20.51
CA LEU A 523 0.22 -14.45 -20.26
C LEU A 523 1.46 -14.47 -21.18
N GLY A 524 2.63 -14.63 -20.58
CA GLY A 524 3.92 -14.68 -21.31
C GLY A 524 4.56 -13.32 -21.60
N ALA A 525 3.87 -12.19 -21.34
CA ALA A 525 4.46 -10.87 -21.55
C ALA A 525 5.41 -10.43 -20.43
N GLN A 526 5.21 -10.92 -19.20
CA GLN A 526 6.06 -10.57 -18.07
C GLN A 526 7.36 -11.37 -18.11
N GLU A 527 8.48 -10.68 -18.29
CA GLU A 527 9.82 -11.27 -18.34
C GLU A 527 10.37 -11.59 -16.94
N ASP A 528 11.31 -12.55 -16.89
CA ASP A 528 12.01 -12.91 -15.65
C ASP A 528 12.89 -11.76 -15.15
N PRO A 529 12.73 -11.31 -13.89
CA PRO A 529 13.59 -10.29 -13.30
C PRO A 529 15.07 -10.59 -13.39
N ALA A 530 15.49 -11.86 -13.32
CA ALA A 530 16.91 -12.23 -13.35
C ALA A 530 17.63 -11.79 -14.64
N THR A 531 16.90 -11.74 -15.76
CA THR A 531 17.43 -11.29 -17.06
C THR A 531 17.05 -9.83 -17.35
N TRP A 532 15.84 -9.44 -17.01
CA TRP A 532 15.32 -8.12 -17.31
C TRP A 532 15.98 -7.00 -16.49
N VAL A 533 16.21 -7.21 -15.20
CA VAL A 533 16.71 -6.16 -14.28
C VAL A 533 18.11 -5.66 -14.68
N PRO A 534 19.11 -6.52 -14.95
CA PRO A 534 20.41 -6.06 -15.41
C PRO A 534 20.33 -5.25 -16.71
N ASP A 535 19.47 -5.67 -17.65
CA ASP A 535 19.31 -4.99 -18.93
C ASP A 535 18.61 -3.62 -18.75
N ALA A 536 17.58 -3.52 -17.93
CA ALA A 536 16.87 -2.28 -17.67
C ALA A 536 17.76 -1.25 -16.98
N ILE A 537 18.47 -1.64 -15.92
CA ILE A 537 19.41 -0.75 -15.23
C ILE A 537 20.57 -0.38 -16.16
N GLY A 538 21.13 -1.35 -16.91
CA GLY A 538 22.20 -1.11 -17.88
C GLY A 538 21.76 -0.15 -18.99
N PHE A 539 20.51 -0.26 -19.49
CA PHE A 539 19.93 0.67 -20.46
C PHE A 539 19.83 2.10 -19.91
N ILE A 540 19.32 2.26 -18.68
CA ILE A 540 19.24 3.55 -18.00
C ILE A 540 20.63 4.17 -17.82
N GLN A 541 21.60 3.41 -17.36
CA GLN A 541 22.98 3.87 -17.14
C GLN A 541 23.68 4.22 -18.45
N LYS A 542 23.57 3.37 -19.48
CA LYS A 542 24.17 3.59 -20.82
C LYS A 542 23.69 4.90 -21.45
N ASN A 543 22.39 5.19 -21.31
CA ASN A 543 21.75 6.36 -21.91
C ASN A 543 21.68 7.57 -20.96
N HIS A 544 22.23 7.46 -19.76
CA HIS A 544 22.26 8.53 -18.74
C HIS A 544 20.87 9.09 -18.42
N LEU A 545 19.83 8.24 -18.42
CA LEU A 545 18.47 8.65 -18.14
C LEU A 545 18.28 8.91 -16.65
N ASN A 546 17.59 9.99 -16.30
CA ASN A 546 17.13 10.19 -14.92
C ASN A 546 16.13 9.09 -14.58
N TRP A 547 16.11 8.61 -13.33
CA TRP A 547 15.23 7.49 -12.97
C TRP A 547 14.88 7.40 -11.51
N THR A 548 13.71 6.83 -11.24
CA THR A 548 13.24 6.45 -9.90
C THR A 548 12.64 5.04 -9.95
N ALA A 549 13.18 4.13 -9.15
CA ALA A 549 12.70 2.75 -9.10
C ALA A 549 11.38 2.63 -8.33
N TRP A 550 10.45 1.85 -8.83
CA TRP A 550 9.20 1.48 -8.17
C TRP A 550 9.36 0.12 -7.49
N SER A 551 9.02 -0.09 -6.23
CA SER A 551 8.62 0.85 -5.19
C SER A 551 9.41 0.57 -3.91
N PHE A 552 9.73 1.59 -3.15
CA PHE A 552 10.44 1.49 -1.87
C PHE A 552 9.48 1.01 -0.76
N HIS A 553 8.94 -0.20 -0.96
CA HIS A 553 7.91 -0.82 -0.12
C HIS A 553 7.96 -2.35 -0.21
N THR A 554 7.27 -3.06 0.71
CA THR A 554 7.17 -4.53 0.69
C THR A 554 5.92 -5.05 -0.02
N GLY A 555 4.92 -4.21 -0.27
CA GLY A 555 3.60 -4.62 -0.75
C GLY A 555 3.11 -3.90 -2.01
N ALA A 556 3.70 -2.76 -2.39
CA ALA A 556 3.39 -2.06 -3.64
C ALA A 556 4.22 -2.66 -4.78
N THR A 557 3.61 -3.54 -5.55
CA THR A 557 4.25 -4.32 -6.61
C THR A 557 4.54 -3.48 -7.87
N PRO A 558 5.74 -3.61 -8.48
CA PRO A 558 6.92 -4.38 -8.07
C PRO A 558 7.58 -3.84 -6.81
N ALA A 559 7.62 -4.66 -5.76
CA ALA A 559 8.17 -4.28 -4.49
C ALA A 559 9.70 -4.45 -4.44
N MET A 560 10.41 -3.52 -3.82
CA MET A 560 11.88 -3.61 -3.65
C MET A 560 12.30 -4.20 -2.31
N LEU A 561 11.44 -4.14 -1.30
CA LEU A 561 11.79 -4.53 0.06
C LEU A 561 11.18 -5.88 0.43
N SER A 562 11.91 -6.68 1.19
CA SER A 562 11.43 -7.87 1.88
C SER A 562 10.98 -7.56 3.32
N ASN A 563 11.50 -6.47 3.92
CA ASN A 563 11.18 -6.04 5.27
C ASN A 563 11.16 -4.50 5.36
N MET A 564 10.07 -3.95 5.94
CA MET A 564 9.91 -2.49 6.17
C MET A 564 10.50 -2.02 7.50
N ASP A 565 10.87 -2.91 8.41
CA ASP A 565 11.41 -2.48 9.70
C ASP A 565 12.88 -2.07 9.61
N ASP A 566 13.63 -2.72 8.73
CA ASP A 566 15.05 -2.45 8.48
C ASP A 566 15.36 -2.08 7.03
N TYR A 567 14.34 -1.99 6.17
CA TYR A 567 14.46 -1.69 4.74
C TYR A 567 15.37 -2.66 3.99
N THR A 568 15.35 -3.95 4.40
CA THR A 568 16.08 -5.00 3.72
C THR A 568 15.59 -5.16 2.29
N PRO A 569 16.47 -5.04 1.26
CA PRO A 569 16.09 -5.25 -0.13
C PRO A 569 15.72 -6.70 -0.39
N ASN A 570 14.81 -6.95 -1.33
CA ASN A 570 14.71 -8.28 -1.93
C ASN A 570 15.85 -8.50 -2.94
N THR A 571 16.09 -9.75 -3.29
CA THR A 571 17.24 -10.14 -4.09
C THR A 571 17.08 -9.90 -5.59
N PHE A 572 15.83 -9.88 -6.08
CA PHE A 572 15.54 -9.85 -7.52
C PHE A 572 15.39 -8.43 -8.09
N TRP A 573 14.99 -7.44 -7.29
CA TRP A 573 14.82 -6.05 -7.70
C TRP A 573 15.48 -5.05 -6.76
N GLY A 574 15.20 -5.11 -5.45
CA GLY A 574 15.69 -4.14 -4.48
C GLY A 574 17.21 -4.11 -4.35
N GLN A 575 17.87 -5.28 -4.28
CA GLN A 575 19.33 -5.31 -4.17
C GLN A 575 20.03 -4.77 -5.43
N PRO A 576 19.65 -5.15 -6.67
CA PRO A 576 20.19 -4.53 -7.87
C PRO A 576 20.03 -3.01 -7.92
N VAL A 577 18.86 -2.47 -7.51
CA VAL A 577 18.64 -1.02 -7.44
C VAL A 577 19.58 -0.37 -6.42
N LYS A 578 19.70 -0.93 -5.22
CA LYS A 578 20.61 -0.42 -4.18
C LYS A 578 22.06 -0.42 -4.66
N ASP A 579 22.48 -1.48 -5.33
CA ASP A 579 23.82 -1.60 -5.92
C ASP A 579 24.05 -0.53 -7.00
N ALA A 580 23.06 -0.28 -7.87
CA ALA A 580 23.15 0.73 -8.93
C ALA A 580 23.26 2.15 -8.36
N LEU A 581 22.45 2.47 -7.34
CA LEU A 581 22.52 3.76 -6.64
C LEU A 581 23.85 3.95 -5.90
N ALA A 582 24.50 2.87 -5.48
CA ALA A 582 25.86 2.88 -4.92
C ALA A 582 26.96 2.93 -6.00
N GLY A 583 26.61 3.04 -7.29
CA GLY A 583 27.55 3.22 -8.40
C GLY A 583 27.93 1.96 -9.16
N LYS A 584 27.37 0.80 -8.83
CA LYS A 584 27.57 -0.45 -9.62
C LYS A 584 27.03 -0.28 -11.03
N GLN A 585 27.87 -0.63 -12.02
CA GLN A 585 27.48 -0.64 -13.43
C GLN A 585 26.88 -2.00 -13.82
N PHE A 586 25.81 -1.96 -14.60
CA PHE A 586 25.14 -3.13 -15.15
C PHE A 586 25.37 -3.18 -16.66
N THR A 587 25.70 -4.35 -17.18
CA THR A 587 25.90 -4.55 -18.61
C THR A 587 24.60 -5.04 -19.23
N MET A 588 24.00 -4.23 -20.11
CA MET A 588 22.84 -4.62 -20.89
C MET A 588 23.24 -5.69 -21.91
N GLN A 589 22.58 -6.85 -21.86
CA GLN A 589 22.77 -7.93 -22.82
C GLN A 589 21.76 -7.84 -23.98
N LYS A 590 20.56 -7.37 -23.68
CA LYS A 590 19.46 -7.25 -24.65
C LYS A 590 18.69 -5.95 -24.41
N GLU A 591 18.50 -5.17 -25.47
CA GLU A 591 17.52 -4.08 -25.53
C GLU A 591 16.16 -4.65 -25.92
N ARG A 592 15.11 -4.16 -25.27
CA ARG A 592 13.74 -4.65 -25.51
C ARG A 592 12.90 -3.66 -26.27
#